data_737cdca3dbb11b65e0d209e25834479d
#
_entry.id   737cdca3dbb11b65e0d209e25834479d
#
_cell.length_a   1.000
_cell.length_b   1.000
_cell.length_c   1.000
_cell.angle_alpha   90.00
_cell.angle_beta   90.00
_cell.angle_gamma   90.00
#
_symmetry.space_group_name_H-M   'P 1'
#
loop_
_entity.id
_entity.type
_entity.pdbx_description
1 polymer ?
#
loop_
_entity_poly.entity_id
_entity_poly.type
_entity_poly.pdbx_seq_one_letter_code
_entity_poly.pdbx_strand_id
1 'polypeptide(L)'
;TPDYSSAASDVYKRQQLVRLGFNEVITYSFVDPQWQQAFDPSHAPLQLLNPMSSEQSVMRTTLLPGLVQVAKNNSLRQQTSGRAFETGLVFLPADGELVQRAMIGGVMWGDREAEGWYQSDSPVDFFDAKGVVEALCDWAGQRVTFRPLIDEAFHPGQSAEISIGDQVIGRVGLVHPHVQKLVDVSPAFVFELRSDAVLAK
;
A
#
# COMPACT_ATOMS: atom_id res chain seq x y z
N THR A 1 3.66 -24.89 -18.05
CA THR A 1 3.81 -23.72 -18.95
C THR A 1 3.81 -22.49 -18.08
N PRO A 2 4.84 -21.62 -18.11
CA PRO A 2 4.78 -20.35 -17.42
C PRO A 2 3.60 -19.56 -17.98
N ASP A 3 2.77 -19.04 -17.07
CA ASP A 3 1.57 -18.31 -17.44
C ASP A 3 1.96 -16.91 -17.93
N TYR A 4 2.19 -16.78 -19.23
CA TYR A 4 2.52 -15.52 -19.88
C TYR A 4 1.44 -14.45 -19.69
N SER A 5 0.21 -14.83 -19.36
CA SER A 5 -0.89 -13.92 -19.09
C SER A 5 -0.69 -13.18 -17.76
N SER A 6 -0.19 -13.87 -16.74
CA SER A 6 0.10 -13.31 -15.43
C SER A 6 1.24 -12.28 -15.49
N ALA A 7 2.35 -12.61 -16.15
CA ALA A 7 3.47 -11.68 -16.31
C ALA A 7 3.09 -10.41 -17.12
N ALA A 8 2.32 -10.57 -18.19
CA ALA A 8 1.83 -9.44 -18.96
C ALA A 8 0.90 -8.53 -18.12
N SER A 9 0.01 -9.12 -17.33
CA SER A 9 -0.87 -8.38 -16.43
C SER A 9 -0.09 -7.55 -15.40
N ASP A 10 0.98 -8.11 -14.83
CA ASP A 10 1.82 -7.40 -13.87
C ASP A 10 2.57 -6.21 -14.50
N VAL A 11 3.07 -6.36 -15.72
CA VAL A 11 3.66 -5.25 -16.48
C VAL A 11 2.65 -4.13 -16.70
N TYR A 12 1.43 -4.45 -17.07
CA TYR A 12 0.40 -3.46 -17.31
C TYR A 12 -0.04 -2.71 -16.04
N LYS A 13 -0.19 -3.39 -14.89
CA LYS A 13 -0.50 -2.74 -13.61
C LYS A 13 0.56 -1.70 -13.24
N ARG A 14 1.83 -2.08 -13.38
CA ARG A 14 2.97 -1.17 -13.16
C ARG A 14 2.91 0.03 -14.11
N GLN A 15 2.67 -0.20 -15.39
CA GLN A 15 2.53 0.88 -16.37
C GLN A 15 1.40 1.85 -16.04
N GLN A 16 0.25 1.36 -15.55
CA GLN A 16 -0.84 2.23 -15.13
C GLN A 16 -0.45 3.10 -13.92
N LEU A 17 0.19 2.54 -12.90
CA LEU A 17 0.65 3.32 -11.76
C LEU A 17 1.71 4.35 -12.15
N VAL A 18 2.64 3.99 -13.04
CA VAL A 18 3.62 4.95 -13.58
C VAL A 18 2.92 6.10 -14.32
N ARG A 19 1.88 5.80 -15.13
CA ARG A 19 1.08 6.84 -15.81
C ARG A 19 0.32 7.75 -14.83
N LEU A 20 -0.05 7.23 -13.68
CA LEU A 20 -0.67 8.00 -12.58
C LEU A 20 0.36 8.75 -11.72
N GLY A 21 1.62 8.79 -12.15
CA GLY A 21 2.69 9.54 -11.49
C GLY A 21 3.35 8.83 -10.32
N PHE A 22 3.16 7.52 -10.17
CA PHE A 22 3.83 6.75 -9.12
C PHE A 22 5.21 6.28 -9.56
N ASN A 23 6.15 6.27 -8.62
CA ASN A 23 7.46 5.65 -8.75
C ASN A 23 7.44 4.24 -8.15
N GLU A 24 7.94 3.26 -8.89
CA GLU A 24 8.07 1.90 -8.36
C GLU A 24 9.21 1.85 -7.33
N VAL A 25 8.94 1.20 -6.22
CA VAL A 25 9.91 0.95 -5.16
C VAL A 25 9.94 -0.52 -4.81
N ILE A 26 11.06 -0.97 -4.26
CA ILE A 26 11.22 -2.31 -3.72
C ILE A 26 11.66 -2.14 -2.27
N THR A 27 10.84 -2.64 -1.35
CA THR A 27 11.13 -2.57 0.08
C THR A 27 11.49 -3.94 0.64
N TYR A 28 12.11 -3.96 1.82
CA TYR A 28 12.48 -5.21 2.46
C TYR A 28 11.25 -6.02 2.88
N SER A 29 11.35 -7.34 2.73
CA SER A 29 10.34 -8.28 3.24
C SER A 29 10.40 -8.43 4.77
N PHE A 30 11.43 -7.90 5.40
CA PHE A 30 11.63 -7.88 6.84
C PHE A 30 11.41 -6.47 7.37
N VAL A 31 10.59 -6.35 8.38
CA VAL A 31 10.13 -5.06 8.92
C VAL A 31 10.26 -5.02 10.44
N ASP A 32 10.15 -3.81 10.97
CA ASP A 32 10.09 -3.57 12.40
C ASP A 32 8.80 -4.16 12.99
N PRO A 33 8.89 -4.96 14.07
CA PRO A 33 7.73 -5.54 14.73
C PRO A 33 6.69 -4.51 15.20
N GLN A 34 7.14 -3.32 15.64
CA GLN A 34 6.22 -2.26 16.08
C GLN A 34 5.46 -1.67 14.92
N TRP A 35 6.13 -1.45 13.79
CA TRP A 35 5.48 -0.99 12.56
C TRP A 35 4.53 -2.04 12.03
N GLN A 36 4.96 -3.31 11.99
CA GLN A 36 4.11 -4.42 11.58
C GLN A 36 2.82 -4.50 12.42
N GLN A 37 2.96 -4.41 13.74
CA GLN A 37 1.83 -4.42 14.67
C GLN A 37 0.91 -3.22 14.47
N ALA A 38 1.46 -2.04 14.15
CA ALA A 38 0.68 -0.83 13.94
C ALA A 38 -0.16 -0.86 12.65
N PHE A 39 0.35 -1.51 11.60
CA PHE A 39 -0.33 -1.58 10.29
C PHE A 39 -1.18 -2.83 10.09
N ASP A 40 -0.89 -3.89 10.84
CA ASP A 40 -1.64 -5.15 10.76
C ASP A 40 -1.62 -5.88 12.11
N PRO A 41 -2.41 -5.43 13.09
CA PRO A 41 -2.49 -6.06 14.40
C PRO A 41 -3.17 -7.42 14.40
N SER A 42 -3.87 -7.77 13.32
CA SER A 42 -4.67 -9.00 13.24
C SER A 42 -3.85 -10.24 12.90
N HIS A 43 -2.67 -10.07 12.31
CA HIS A 43 -1.79 -11.17 11.94
C HIS A 43 -0.50 -11.17 12.75
N ALA A 44 -0.21 -12.28 13.43
CA ALA A 44 1.08 -12.49 14.09
C ALA A 44 2.15 -12.77 13.03
N PRO A 45 3.15 -11.90 12.83
CA PRO A 45 4.15 -12.10 11.80
C PRO A 45 5.12 -13.20 12.17
N LEU A 46 5.69 -13.87 11.16
CA LEU A 46 6.78 -14.82 11.37
C LEU A 46 8.04 -14.08 11.83
N GLN A 47 8.58 -14.51 12.97
CA GLN A 47 9.85 -13.98 13.50
C GLN A 47 11.05 -14.67 12.84
N LEU A 48 12.08 -13.89 12.53
CA LEU A 48 13.35 -14.42 12.05
C LEU A 48 14.20 -14.97 13.20
N LEU A 49 14.81 -16.12 13.00
CA LEU A 49 15.70 -16.72 13.97
C LEU A 49 16.99 -15.90 14.17
N ASN A 50 17.50 -15.32 13.06
CA ASN A 50 18.75 -14.54 13.05
C ASN A 50 18.53 -13.22 12.29
N PRO A 51 17.81 -12.23 12.88
CA PRO A 51 17.58 -10.96 12.23
C PRO A 51 18.87 -10.15 12.10
N MET A 52 19.00 -9.38 11.02
CA MET A 52 20.15 -8.47 10.83
C MET A 52 20.12 -7.29 11.81
N SER A 53 18.93 -6.86 12.22
CA SER A 53 18.69 -5.85 13.24
C SER A 53 17.35 -6.09 13.93
N SER A 54 17.14 -5.48 15.09
CA SER A 54 15.84 -5.50 15.77
C SER A 54 14.72 -4.86 14.95
N GLU A 55 15.06 -3.89 14.11
CA GLU A 55 14.15 -3.18 13.22
C GLU A 55 13.78 -3.97 11.95
N GLN A 56 14.36 -5.14 11.74
CA GLN A 56 14.11 -6.02 10.59
C GLN A 56 14.01 -7.47 11.07
N SER A 57 13.19 -7.71 12.07
CA SER A 57 13.14 -8.99 12.77
C SER A 57 11.92 -9.84 12.47
N VAL A 58 10.93 -9.31 11.73
CA VAL A 58 9.73 -10.06 11.37
C VAL A 58 9.43 -9.96 9.88
N MET A 59 8.79 -11.00 9.33
CA MET A 59 8.32 -10.98 7.95
C MET A 59 7.05 -10.13 7.83
N ARG A 60 6.97 -9.31 6.80
CA ARG A 60 5.82 -8.44 6.55
C ARG A 60 4.55 -9.23 6.20
N THR A 61 3.43 -8.88 6.82
CA THR A 61 2.10 -9.37 6.48
C THR A 61 1.33 -8.38 5.58
N THR A 62 1.86 -7.16 5.42
CA THR A 62 1.34 -6.08 4.58
C THR A 62 2.50 -5.28 3.97
N LEU A 63 2.28 -4.64 2.81
CA LEU A 63 3.27 -3.76 2.16
C LEU A 63 3.35 -2.37 2.83
N LEU A 64 2.37 -2.00 3.64
CA LEU A 64 2.20 -0.65 4.16
C LEU A 64 3.39 -0.15 4.99
N PRO A 65 4.03 -0.92 5.90
CA PRO A 65 5.19 -0.45 6.64
C PRO A 65 6.32 0.02 5.73
N GLY A 66 6.65 -0.79 4.71
CA GLY A 66 7.70 -0.45 3.74
C GLY A 66 7.37 0.81 2.93
N LEU A 67 6.14 0.92 2.44
CA LEU A 67 5.68 2.08 1.67
C LEU A 67 5.68 3.37 2.49
N VAL A 68 5.20 3.32 3.73
CA VAL A 68 5.21 4.48 4.63
C VAL A 68 6.64 4.86 5.01
N GLN A 69 7.54 3.88 5.17
CA GLN A 69 8.97 4.15 5.37
C GLN A 69 9.59 4.89 4.17
N VAL A 70 9.18 4.57 2.95
CA VAL A 70 9.62 5.30 1.73
C VAL A 70 9.14 6.75 1.80
N ALA A 71 7.88 7.01 2.13
CA ALA A 71 7.34 8.37 2.28
C ALA A 71 8.10 9.15 3.35
N LYS A 72 8.33 8.55 4.54
CA LYS A 72 9.12 9.13 5.62
C LYS A 72 10.53 9.50 5.17
N ASN A 73 11.26 8.58 4.55
CA ASN A 73 12.63 8.79 4.13
C ASN A 73 12.76 9.89 3.06
N ASN A 74 11.77 9.99 2.16
CA ASN A 74 11.73 11.06 1.16
C ASN A 74 11.42 12.41 1.80
N SER A 75 10.45 12.48 2.73
CA SER A 75 10.12 13.71 3.46
C SER A 75 11.32 14.23 4.27
N LEU A 76 12.09 13.36 4.91
CA LEU A 76 13.33 13.73 5.60
C LEU A 76 14.43 14.27 4.65
N ARG A 77 14.34 13.97 3.36
CA ARG A 77 15.22 14.49 2.30
C ARG A 77 14.63 15.70 1.56
N GLN A 78 13.66 16.39 2.18
CA GLN A 78 12.99 17.56 1.62
C GLN A 78 12.13 17.28 0.37
N GLN A 79 11.79 16.03 0.11
CA GLN A 79 10.76 15.66 -0.87
C GLN A 79 9.40 15.73 -0.19
N THR A 80 8.83 16.93 -0.17
CA THR A 80 7.60 17.23 0.59
C THR A 80 6.36 16.57 0.03
N SER A 81 6.40 16.15 -1.23
CA SER A 81 5.30 15.44 -1.90
C SER A 81 5.81 14.27 -2.75
N GLY A 82 4.98 13.26 -2.94
CA GLY A 82 5.33 12.15 -3.82
C GLY A 82 4.30 11.03 -3.83
N ARG A 83 4.55 10.09 -4.75
CA ARG A 83 3.75 8.88 -4.95
C ARG A 83 4.68 7.72 -5.19
N ALA A 84 4.55 6.66 -4.41
CA ALA A 84 5.33 5.44 -4.60
C ALA A 84 4.41 4.21 -4.56
N PHE A 85 4.78 3.17 -5.30
CA PHE A 85 4.08 1.89 -5.27
C PHE A 85 5.05 0.72 -5.25
N GLU A 86 4.58 -0.41 -4.77
CA GLU A 86 5.28 -1.68 -4.78
C GLU A 86 4.35 -2.81 -5.22
N THR A 87 4.87 -3.73 -6.02
CA THR A 87 4.27 -5.05 -6.22
C THR A 87 5.17 -6.07 -5.52
N GLY A 88 4.64 -6.76 -4.52
CA GLY A 88 5.46 -7.63 -3.69
C GLY A 88 4.66 -8.74 -3.01
N LEU A 89 5.39 -9.67 -2.40
CA LEU A 89 4.80 -10.73 -1.59
C LEU A 89 4.68 -10.28 -0.13
N VAL A 90 3.57 -10.68 0.47
CA VAL A 90 3.36 -10.66 1.93
C VAL A 90 3.24 -12.09 2.45
N PHE A 91 3.52 -12.27 3.72
CA PHE A 91 3.69 -13.58 4.35
C PHE A 91 2.69 -13.73 5.48
N LEU A 92 1.62 -14.47 5.23
CA LEU A 92 0.50 -14.61 6.14
C LEU A 92 0.55 -15.98 6.83
N PRO A 93 0.48 -16.04 8.16
CA PRO A 93 0.29 -17.29 8.86
C PRO A 93 -1.12 -17.84 8.57
N ALA A 94 -1.23 -19.08 8.13
CA ALA A 94 -2.49 -19.76 7.91
C ALA A 94 -2.35 -21.24 8.26
N ASP A 95 -3.16 -21.74 9.17
CA ASP A 95 -3.25 -23.16 9.56
C ASP A 95 -1.90 -23.84 9.90
N GLY A 96 -0.97 -23.07 10.47
CA GLY A 96 0.37 -23.55 10.81
C GLY A 96 1.38 -23.52 9.65
N GLU A 97 0.96 -23.07 8.48
CA GLU A 97 1.81 -22.84 7.32
C GLU A 97 1.99 -21.35 7.04
N LEU A 98 2.98 -21.02 6.22
CA LEU A 98 3.22 -19.65 5.76
C LEU A 98 2.73 -19.50 4.32
N VAL A 99 1.64 -18.74 4.15
CA VAL A 99 1.08 -18.48 2.83
C VAL A 99 1.68 -17.19 2.27
N GLN A 100 2.23 -17.27 1.07
CA GLN A 100 2.69 -16.12 0.30
C GLN A 100 1.55 -15.58 -0.55
N ARG A 101 1.30 -14.26 -0.45
CA ARG A 101 0.27 -13.59 -1.24
C ARG A 101 0.87 -12.42 -2.00
N ALA A 102 0.61 -12.36 -3.31
CA ALA A 102 1.01 -11.24 -4.13
C ALA A 102 0.07 -10.06 -3.90
N MET A 103 0.66 -8.92 -3.55
CA MET A 103 -0.05 -7.67 -3.28
C MET A 103 0.48 -6.56 -4.19
N ILE A 104 -0.35 -5.55 -4.40
CA ILE A 104 0.03 -4.27 -4.97
C ILE A 104 -0.37 -3.18 -3.98
N GLY A 105 0.56 -2.33 -3.63
CA GLY A 105 0.31 -1.25 -2.68
C GLY A 105 0.88 0.06 -3.17
N GLY A 106 0.36 1.17 -2.64
CA GLY A 106 0.88 2.49 -2.94
C GLY A 106 0.72 3.45 -1.77
N VAL A 107 1.53 4.49 -1.80
CA VAL A 107 1.52 5.60 -0.85
C VAL A 107 1.58 6.92 -1.58
N MET A 108 0.81 7.90 -1.09
CA MET A 108 0.78 9.28 -1.57
C MET A 108 0.93 10.21 -0.38
N TRP A 109 1.77 11.23 -0.49
CA TRP A 109 1.98 12.23 0.57
C TRP A 109 2.21 13.61 -0.01
N GLY A 110 1.94 14.65 0.80
CA GLY A 110 2.13 16.05 0.43
C GLY A 110 1.09 16.54 -0.57
N ASP A 111 1.52 17.35 -1.52
CA ASP A 111 0.65 17.98 -2.49
C ASP A 111 0.34 17.07 -3.67
N ARG A 112 -0.83 17.31 -4.28
CA ARG A 112 -1.35 16.56 -5.43
C ARG A 112 -0.44 16.66 -6.64
N GLU A 113 0.16 17.80 -6.85
CA GLU A 113 1.05 18.09 -7.95
C GLU A 113 2.40 18.59 -7.42
N ALA A 114 3.46 18.44 -8.22
CA ALA A 114 4.77 18.97 -7.86
C ALA A 114 4.73 20.49 -7.76
N GLU A 115 5.51 21.05 -6.84
CA GLU A 115 5.61 22.49 -6.60
C GLU A 115 5.87 23.25 -7.92
N GLY A 116 4.99 24.19 -8.24
CA GLY A 116 5.03 24.96 -9.46
C GLY A 116 4.35 26.32 -9.30
N TRP A 117 4.83 27.33 -10.02
CA TRP A 117 4.37 28.72 -9.90
C TRP A 117 2.94 28.99 -10.36
N TYR A 118 2.26 27.99 -10.96
CA TYR A 118 0.85 28.07 -11.36
C TYR A 118 -0.10 27.33 -10.43
N GLN A 119 0.39 26.65 -9.41
CA GLN A 119 -0.40 25.70 -8.64
C GLN A 119 -0.74 26.24 -7.27
N SER A 120 -2.01 26.10 -6.90
CA SER A 120 -2.45 26.27 -5.51
C SER A 120 -1.99 25.05 -4.70
N ASP A 121 -1.52 25.28 -3.48
CA ASP A 121 -1.29 24.24 -2.48
C ASP A 121 -2.55 23.39 -2.35
N SER A 122 -2.53 22.21 -2.92
CA SER A 122 -3.65 21.26 -2.92
C SER A 122 -3.15 19.93 -2.42
N PRO A 123 -3.27 19.66 -1.12
CA PRO A 123 -2.80 18.40 -0.56
C PRO A 123 -3.56 17.21 -1.15
N VAL A 124 -2.90 16.07 -1.24
CA VAL A 124 -3.56 14.80 -1.58
C VAL A 124 -4.66 14.50 -0.57
N ASP A 125 -5.75 13.95 -1.08
CA ASP A 125 -6.90 13.57 -0.27
C ASP A 125 -7.32 12.11 -0.49
N PHE A 126 -8.37 11.69 0.21
CA PHE A 126 -8.93 10.35 0.09
C PHE A 126 -9.40 10.03 -1.33
N PHE A 127 -9.95 11.01 -2.04
CA PHE A 127 -10.49 10.79 -3.38
C PHE A 127 -9.38 10.61 -4.42
N ASP A 128 -8.20 11.19 -4.20
CA ASP A 128 -7.03 10.93 -5.03
C ASP A 128 -6.61 9.46 -4.93
N ALA A 129 -6.47 8.94 -3.72
CA ALA A 129 -6.11 7.53 -3.49
C ALA A 129 -7.20 6.58 -4.00
N LYS A 130 -8.48 6.91 -3.77
CA LYS A 130 -9.63 6.17 -4.28
C LYS A 130 -9.62 6.13 -5.82
N GLY A 131 -9.38 7.27 -6.47
CA GLY A 131 -9.32 7.38 -7.93
C GLY A 131 -8.23 6.52 -8.55
N VAL A 132 -7.07 6.37 -7.87
CA VAL A 132 -6.01 5.45 -8.30
C VAL A 132 -6.49 4.00 -8.29
N VAL A 133 -7.16 3.58 -7.21
CA VAL A 133 -7.72 2.23 -7.09
C VAL A 133 -8.78 1.97 -8.15
N GLU A 134 -9.69 2.93 -8.37
CA GLU A 134 -10.70 2.85 -9.42
C GLU A 134 -10.06 2.70 -10.79
N ALA A 135 -9.08 3.53 -11.13
CA ALA A 135 -8.38 3.47 -12.43
C ALA A 135 -7.66 2.13 -12.65
N LEU A 136 -7.04 1.56 -11.61
CA LEU A 136 -6.41 0.24 -11.69
C LEU A 136 -7.42 -0.88 -11.96
N CYS A 137 -8.56 -0.83 -11.27
CA CYS A 137 -9.59 -1.87 -11.37
C CYS A 137 -10.41 -1.72 -12.66
N ASP A 138 -10.76 -0.51 -13.07
CA ASP A 138 -11.47 -0.24 -14.32
C ASP A 138 -10.65 -0.69 -15.53
N TRP A 139 -9.34 -0.45 -15.50
CA TRP A 139 -8.46 -0.95 -16.54
C TRP A 139 -8.46 -2.49 -16.61
N ALA A 140 -8.54 -3.19 -15.49
CA ALA A 140 -8.68 -4.64 -15.43
C ALA A 140 -10.11 -5.13 -15.78
N GLY A 141 -11.03 -4.23 -16.12
CA GLY A 141 -12.43 -4.54 -16.40
C GLY A 141 -13.23 -4.95 -15.16
N GLN A 142 -12.74 -4.58 -13.97
CA GLN A 142 -13.35 -4.92 -12.70
C GLN A 142 -14.07 -3.72 -12.10
N ARG A 143 -15.32 -3.90 -11.67
CA ARG A 143 -16.04 -2.88 -10.91
C ARG A 143 -15.81 -3.10 -9.43
N VAL A 144 -15.29 -2.07 -8.77
CA VAL A 144 -15.07 -2.06 -7.33
C VAL A 144 -16.15 -1.32 -6.58
N THR A 145 -16.41 -1.76 -5.36
CA THR A 145 -17.26 -1.08 -4.38
C THR A 145 -16.42 -0.72 -3.17
N PHE A 146 -16.77 0.41 -2.55
CA PHE A 146 -16.10 0.92 -1.35
C PHE A 146 -17.08 0.92 -0.19
N ARG A 147 -16.66 0.40 0.96
CA ARG A 147 -17.42 0.42 2.20
C ARG A 147 -16.57 1.05 3.31
N PRO A 148 -17.19 1.70 4.31
CA PRO A 148 -16.43 2.21 5.44
C PRO A 148 -15.55 1.12 6.07
N LEU A 149 -14.25 1.42 6.25
CA LEU A 149 -13.31 0.52 6.88
C LEU A 149 -13.23 0.79 8.37
N ILE A 150 -13.27 -0.27 9.19
CA ILE A 150 -12.97 -0.23 10.62
C ILE A 150 -11.66 -0.97 10.82
N ASP A 151 -10.57 -0.21 10.90
CA ASP A 151 -9.21 -0.73 11.01
C ASP A 151 -8.35 0.27 11.79
N GLU A 152 -7.62 -0.20 12.79
CA GLU A 152 -6.81 0.66 13.67
C GLU A 152 -5.65 1.36 12.96
N ALA A 153 -5.20 0.84 11.83
CA ALA A 153 -4.17 1.45 11.01
C ALA A 153 -4.65 2.65 10.19
N PHE A 154 -5.96 2.82 10.03
CA PHE A 154 -6.55 3.82 9.16
C PHE A 154 -7.44 4.82 9.90
N HIS A 155 -7.50 6.04 9.37
CA HIS A 155 -8.39 7.07 9.88
C HIS A 155 -9.86 6.69 9.64
N PRO A 156 -10.73 6.62 10.67
CA PRO A 156 -12.08 6.08 10.57
C PRO A 156 -13.01 6.85 9.61
N GLY A 157 -12.73 8.14 9.38
CA GLY A 157 -13.53 8.97 8.47
C GLY A 157 -12.94 9.12 7.06
N GLN A 158 -11.74 8.56 6.79
CA GLN A 158 -11.05 8.72 5.51
C GLN A 158 -10.42 7.38 5.09
N SER A 159 -11.21 6.32 5.15
CA SER A 159 -10.76 4.98 4.76
C SER A 159 -11.90 4.14 4.24
N ALA A 160 -11.59 3.18 3.39
CA ALA A 160 -12.56 2.26 2.83
C ALA A 160 -11.96 0.86 2.60
N GLU A 161 -12.79 -0.14 2.83
CA GLU A 161 -12.60 -1.49 2.32
C GLU A 161 -12.99 -1.53 0.84
N ILE A 162 -12.23 -2.26 0.05
CA ILE A 162 -12.41 -2.38 -1.39
C ILE A 162 -12.85 -3.80 -1.70
N SER A 163 -13.95 -3.94 -2.44
CA SER A 163 -14.52 -5.24 -2.82
C SER A 163 -14.85 -5.31 -4.31
N ILE A 164 -14.73 -6.51 -4.88
CA ILE A 164 -15.26 -6.88 -6.20
C ILE A 164 -16.36 -7.91 -5.94
N GLY A 165 -17.60 -7.56 -6.25
CA GLY A 165 -18.75 -8.35 -5.81
C GLY A 165 -18.79 -8.47 -4.29
N ASP A 166 -18.82 -9.71 -3.77
CA ASP A 166 -18.80 -9.97 -2.32
C ASP A 166 -17.38 -10.24 -1.77
N GLN A 167 -16.36 -10.20 -2.60
CA GLN A 167 -14.99 -10.49 -2.19
C GLN A 167 -14.23 -9.23 -1.85
N VAL A 168 -13.75 -9.13 -0.62
CA VAL A 168 -12.80 -8.09 -0.20
C VAL A 168 -11.45 -8.34 -0.88
N ILE A 169 -10.95 -7.31 -1.55
CA ILE A 169 -9.68 -7.37 -2.29
C ILE A 169 -8.61 -6.45 -1.72
N GLY A 170 -8.97 -5.52 -0.86
CA GLY A 170 -8.02 -4.58 -0.30
C GLY A 170 -8.64 -3.47 0.53
N ARG A 171 -7.80 -2.48 0.79
CA ARG A 171 -8.13 -1.32 1.63
C ARG A 171 -7.42 -0.07 1.11
N VAL A 172 -8.03 1.10 1.36
CA VAL A 172 -7.49 2.42 0.98
C VAL A 172 -7.85 3.44 2.06
N GLY A 173 -6.97 4.37 2.34
CA GLY A 173 -7.29 5.47 3.25
C GLY A 173 -6.08 6.23 3.77
N LEU A 174 -6.37 7.22 4.59
CA LEU A 174 -5.39 7.97 5.37
C LEU A 174 -4.85 7.07 6.50
N VAL A 175 -3.54 7.02 6.66
CA VAL A 175 -2.92 6.37 7.82
C VAL A 175 -3.44 7.03 9.10
N HIS A 176 -3.79 6.23 10.11
CA HIS A 176 -4.36 6.74 11.36
C HIS A 176 -3.39 7.71 12.05
N PRO A 177 -3.84 8.86 12.58
CA PRO A 177 -2.96 9.84 13.24
C PRO A 177 -2.10 9.27 14.38
N HIS A 178 -2.62 8.28 15.09
CA HIS A 178 -1.84 7.57 16.12
C HIS A 178 -0.65 6.81 15.50
N VAL A 179 -0.88 6.12 14.38
CA VAL A 179 0.16 5.40 13.64
C VAL A 179 1.16 6.38 13.04
N GLN A 180 0.68 7.49 12.43
CA GLN A 180 1.55 8.55 11.90
C GLN A 180 2.51 9.06 12.97
N LYS A 181 2.02 9.29 14.18
CA LYS A 181 2.84 9.74 15.31
C LYS A 181 3.83 8.66 15.78
N LEU A 182 3.41 7.39 15.82
CA LEU A 182 4.26 6.27 16.22
C LEU A 182 5.45 6.10 15.27
N VAL A 183 5.19 6.18 13.95
CA VAL A 183 6.20 5.98 12.92
C VAL A 183 6.88 7.27 12.46
N ASP A 184 6.46 8.42 13.02
CA ASP A 184 6.98 9.75 12.72
C ASP A 184 6.92 10.06 11.20
N VAL A 185 5.72 10.03 10.64
CA VAL A 185 5.45 10.34 9.24
C VAL A 185 4.38 11.43 9.12
N SER A 186 4.51 12.28 8.10
CA SER A 186 3.47 13.23 7.72
C SER A 186 2.23 12.50 7.21
N PRO A 187 1.05 13.16 7.19
CA PRO A 187 -0.16 12.56 6.65
C PRO A 187 0.08 11.90 5.29
N ALA A 188 -0.25 10.63 5.18
CA ALA A 188 -0.06 9.84 3.98
C ALA A 188 -1.29 8.98 3.70
N PHE A 189 -1.75 8.99 2.45
CA PHE A 189 -2.78 8.08 1.96
C PHE A 189 -2.14 6.83 1.38
N VAL A 190 -2.66 5.68 1.75
CA VAL A 190 -2.15 4.38 1.32
C VAL A 190 -3.28 3.53 0.76
N PHE A 191 -2.93 2.65 -0.14
CA PHE A 191 -3.81 1.57 -0.58
C PHE A 191 -3.03 0.27 -0.68
N GLU A 192 -3.73 -0.83 -0.52
CA GLU A 192 -3.18 -2.17 -0.70
C GLU A 192 -4.26 -3.08 -1.27
N LEU A 193 -3.94 -3.80 -2.35
CA LEU A 193 -4.84 -4.67 -3.09
C LEU A 193 -4.21 -6.05 -3.31
N ARG A 194 -5.03 -7.08 -3.32
CA ARG A 194 -4.62 -8.40 -3.81
C ARG A 194 -4.32 -8.32 -5.31
N SER A 195 -3.09 -8.67 -5.69
CA SER A 195 -2.65 -8.58 -7.08
C SER A 195 -3.45 -9.51 -8.01
N ASP A 196 -3.83 -10.71 -7.51
CA ASP A 196 -4.63 -11.69 -8.25
C ASP A 196 -6.06 -11.22 -8.54
N ALA A 197 -6.63 -10.37 -7.67
CA ALA A 197 -7.97 -9.82 -7.86
C ALA A 197 -8.01 -8.69 -8.90
N VAL A 198 -6.88 -8.05 -9.19
CA VAL A 198 -6.72 -6.98 -10.18
C VAL A 198 -6.14 -7.55 -11.48
N LEU A 199 -6.45 -8.79 -11.83
CA LEU A 199 -6.06 -9.39 -13.10
C LEU A 199 -7.07 -9.00 -14.20
N ALA A 200 -6.55 -8.53 -15.33
CA ALA A 200 -7.34 -8.45 -16.55
C ALA A 200 -7.74 -9.87 -16.99
N LYS A 201 -9.01 -10.06 -17.31
CA LYS A 201 -9.51 -11.31 -17.93
C LYS A 201 -9.07 -11.40 -19.37
#